data_e3e969bf56a0076eb5aa92945181ba92
#
_entry.id   e3e969bf56a0076eb5aa92945181ba92
#
_cell.length_a   1.000
_cell.length_b   1.000
_cell.length_c   1.000
_cell.angle_alpha   90.00
_cell.angle_beta   90.00
_cell.angle_gamma   90.00
#
_symmetry.space_group_name_H-M   'P 1'
#
loop_
_entity.id
_entity.type
_entity.pdbx_description
1 polymer ?
#
loop_
_entity_poly.entity_id
_entity_poly.type
_entity_poly.pdbx_seq_one_letter_code
_entity_poly.pdbx_strand_id
1 'polypeptide(L)'
;FYFALNSDLRQAKVIEQSTIPVLIVYPFQNINDDKETESLGLATTESIIANLSRFKGIRVLSSSTSQAAKKLNLSDLEIKNKYAAEYVIRGSIQTFGEKSQIKIELSKIETDDVLYADKLNFKTSDFFDVQDSIGTEVLKHLQINEVVGTVSKSWAANLGSIDLFTKALNARAEWRKFTMDGHQKYLDLVREIEKGLRLQDSVALASVEHMMAGWYGWYYFQRLRMNISTDLTADTNELRKWVNIGLENDDVDGYNLASLSELFYLSKDCGKAKAHINRGIELGGTVDIYNSGGIVNLICGDLENAKKNLKRALSLAPNDQGWFVTSQLVVTLYQLGEVDEIKELIFEKIDYIDMPAHMVAIYAAIQIDDNNLDEAKKYLEVANKKGLTEASIFRQFFKPKPAKEFIEKIRPYLDIKKN
;
A
#
# COMPACT_ATOMS: atom_id res chain seq x y z
N PHE A 1 -3.62 -53.81 -11.19
CA PHE A 1 -4.23 -52.98 -12.26
C PHE A 1 -5.40 -52.18 -11.70
N TYR A 2 -5.13 -51.22 -10.78
CA TYR A 2 -6.08 -50.15 -10.36
C TYR A 2 -5.37 -49.18 -9.41
N PHE A 3 -4.21 -48.68 -9.80
CA PHE A 3 -3.52 -47.57 -9.08
C PHE A 3 -2.63 -46.82 -10.08
N ALA A 4 -3.25 -46.12 -10.98
CA ALA A 4 -2.60 -45.07 -11.77
C ALA A 4 -3.66 -44.34 -12.58
N LEU A 5 -4.41 -43.42 -11.97
CA LEU A 5 -5.22 -42.42 -12.67
C LEU A 5 -5.94 -41.52 -11.64
N ASN A 6 -5.17 -40.82 -10.79
CA ASN A 6 -5.72 -39.73 -9.98
C ASN A 6 -4.64 -38.71 -9.54
N SER A 7 -3.66 -38.42 -10.39
CA SER A 7 -2.65 -37.40 -10.08
C SER A 7 -2.75 -36.13 -10.92
N ASP A 8 -3.76 -35.98 -11.80
CA ASP A 8 -3.80 -34.83 -12.73
C ASP A 8 -5.05 -33.94 -12.66
N LEU A 9 -5.74 -33.90 -11.51
CA LEU A 9 -6.86 -32.96 -11.30
C LEU A 9 -6.71 -32.14 -9.99
N ARG A 10 -5.53 -31.66 -9.68
CA ARG A 10 -5.41 -30.41 -8.93
C ARG A 10 -5.46 -29.27 -9.94
N GLN A 11 -6.61 -29.08 -10.52
CA GLN A 11 -6.94 -27.82 -11.18
C GLN A 11 -6.76 -26.71 -10.16
N ALA A 12 -5.82 -25.82 -10.45
CA ALA A 12 -5.75 -24.53 -9.82
C ALA A 12 -7.19 -24.00 -9.73
N LYS A 13 -7.67 -23.78 -8.52
CA LYS A 13 -8.94 -23.14 -8.24
C LYS A 13 -8.86 -21.79 -8.96
N VAL A 14 -9.61 -21.66 -10.04
CA VAL A 14 -9.74 -20.44 -10.81
C VAL A 14 -10.01 -19.32 -9.80
N ILE A 15 -9.04 -18.45 -9.59
CA ILE A 15 -9.30 -17.12 -9.06
C ILE A 15 -10.41 -16.60 -9.96
N GLU A 16 -11.59 -16.31 -9.41
CA GLU A 16 -12.69 -15.71 -10.17
C GLU A 16 -12.07 -14.65 -11.05
N GLN A 17 -12.15 -14.84 -12.36
CA GLN A 17 -11.61 -13.88 -13.32
C GLN A 17 -12.30 -12.56 -13.01
N SER A 18 -11.55 -11.68 -12.34
CA SER A 18 -11.97 -10.31 -12.14
C SER A 18 -12.30 -9.78 -13.52
N THR A 19 -13.53 -9.37 -13.76
CA THR A 19 -13.95 -8.70 -15.00
C THR A 19 -13.21 -7.38 -15.22
N ILE A 20 -12.35 -6.99 -14.29
CA ILE A 20 -11.56 -5.77 -14.27
C ILE A 20 -10.13 -6.11 -14.71
N PRO A 21 -9.64 -5.54 -15.83
CA PRO A 21 -8.30 -5.80 -16.34
C PRO A 21 -7.22 -5.43 -15.35
N VAL A 22 -6.16 -6.23 -15.28
CA VAL A 22 -5.02 -6.04 -14.39
C VAL A 22 -3.83 -5.51 -15.16
N LEU A 23 -3.30 -4.37 -14.73
CA LEU A 23 -2.19 -3.68 -15.36
C LEU A 23 -0.99 -3.60 -14.43
N ILE A 24 0.20 -3.87 -14.96
CA ILE A 24 1.47 -3.53 -14.32
C ILE A 24 2.17 -2.41 -15.09
N VAL A 25 2.66 -1.41 -14.37
CA VAL A 25 3.55 -0.39 -14.95
C VAL A 25 4.98 -0.80 -14.62
N TYR A 26 5.73 -1.28 -15.60
CA TYR A 26 7.11 -1.68 -15.39
C TYR A 26 7.99 -0.44 -15.13
N PRO A 27 8.99 -0.50 -14.23
CA PRO A 27 9.79 0.67 -13.91
C PRO A 27 10.45 1.29 -15.13
N PHE A 28 10.09 2.54 -15.41
CA PHE A 28 10.62 3.30 -16.55
C PHE A 28 12.14 3.39 -16.48
N GLN A 29 12.80 3.20 -17.62
CA GLN A 29 14.24 3.30 -17.71
C GLN A 29 14.64 4.76 -17.86
N ASN A 30 15.62 5.20 -17.09
CA ASN A 30 16.33 6.44 -17.36
C ASN A 30 17.47 6.15 -18.33
N ILE A 31 17.48 6.85 -19.47
CA ILE A 31 18.48 6.62 -20.53
C ILE A 31 19.74 7.46 -20.31
N ASN A 32 19.67 8.52 -19.52
CA ASN A 32 20.80 9.42 -19.28
C ASN A 32 21.92 8.81 -18.42
N ASP A 33 21.60 7.75 -17.66
CA ASP A 33 22.53 7.02 -16.78
C ASP A 33 23.26 7.91 -15.75
N ASP A 34 22.65 9.02 -15.36
CA ASP A 34 23.14 9.91 -14.32
C ASP A 34 22.23 9.88 -13.07
N LYS A 35 22.84 10.12 -11.90
CA LYS A 35 22.12 10.08 -10.61
C LYS A 35 21.03 11.13 -10.46
N GLU A 36 21.14 12.24 -11.15
CA GLU A 36 20.22 13.36 -11.07
C GLU A 36 18.89 13.03 -11.78
N THR A 37 18.97 12.24 -12.86
CA THR A 37 17.80 11.80 -13.62
C THR A 37 17.34 10.37 -13.27
N GLU A 38 18.08 9.61 -12.47
CA GLU A 38 17.67 8.26 -12.02
C GLU A 38 16.29 8.29 -11.34
N SER A 39 16.02 9.32 -10.57
CA SER A 39 14.74 9.54 -9.91
C SER A 39 13.59 9.83 -10.89
N LEU A 40 13.84 10.30 -12.11
CA LEU A 40 12.81 10.61 -13.10
C LEU A 40 12.09 9.35 -13.60
N GLY A 41 12.81 8.27 -13.83
CA GLY A 41 12.22 6.99 -14.21
C GLY A 41 11.28 6.46 -13.13
N LEU A 42 11.71 6.52 -11.87
CA LEU A 42 10.87 6.17 -10.72
C LEU A 42 9.67 7.11 -10.61
N ALA A 43 9.90 8.41 -10.70
CA ALA A 43 8.87 9.44 -10.65
C ALA A 43 7.80 9.23 -11.74
N THR A 44 8.21 8.93 -12.97
CA THR A 44 7.31 8.61 -14.09
C THR A 44 6.46 7.38 -13.78
N THR A 45 7.09 6.31 -13.30
CA THR A 45 6.41 5.06 -12.94
C THR A 45 5.34 5.29 -11.86
N GLU A 46 5.71 5.95 -10.76
CA GLU A 46 4.81 6.24 -9.64
C GLU A 46 3.65 7.13 -10.05
N SER A 47 3.89 8.15 -10.85
CA SER A 47 2.85 9.04 -11.32
C SER A 47 1.84 8.34 -12.24
N ILE A 48 2.31 7.52 -13.18
CA ILE A 48 1.43 6.74 -14.05
C ILE A 48 0.59 5.75 -13.22
N ILE A 49 1.20 5.06 -12.25
CA ILE A 49 0.46 4.18 -11.33
C ILE A 49 -0.59 4.98 -10.56
N ALA A 50 -0.23 6.12 -9.99
CA ALA A 50 -1.14 6.97 -9.23
C ALA A 50 -2.31 7.45 -10.08
N ASN A 51 -2.06 7.90 -11.32
CA ASN A 51 -3.08 8.37 -12.24
C ASN A 51 -4.05 7.27 -12.64
N LEU A 52 -3.53 6.10 -13.02
CA LEU A 52 -4.36 4.97 -13.46
C LEU A 52 -5.12 4.31 -12.31
N SER A 53 -4.58 4.29 -11.10
CA SER A 53 -5.22 3.67 -9.93
C SER A 53 -6.53 4.33 -9.50
N ARG A 54 -6.82 5.53 -9.99
CA ARG A 54 -8.07 6.27 -9.72
C ARG A 54 -9.29 5.70 -10.44
N PHE A 55 -9.07 4.92 -11.49
CA PHE A 55 -10.15 4.42 -12.32
C PHE A 55 -10.64 3.07 -11.82
N LYS A 56 -11.93 2.98 -11.48
CA LYS A 56 -12.54 1.75 -10.95
C LYS A 56 -12.56 0.59 -11.96
N GLY A 57 -12.45 0.92 -13.25
CA GLY A 57 -12.46 -0.05 -14.36
C GLY A 57 -11.14 -0.76 -14.61
N ILE A 58 -10.09 -0.48 -13.81
CA ILE A 58 -8.77 -1.10 -13.95
C ILE A 58 -8.17 -1.42 -12.58
N ARG A 59 -7.41 -2.48 -12.49
CA ARG A 59 -6.60 -2.83 -11.32
C ARG A 59 -5.12 -2.61 -11.65
N VAL A 60 -4.54 -1.57 -11.12
CA VAL A 60 -3.12 -1.25 -11.31
C VAL A 60 -2.31 -1.83 -10.17
N LEU A 61 -1.28 -2.61 -10.48
CA LEU A 61 -0.38 -3.16 -9.47
C LEU A 61 0.53 -2.06 -8.91
N SER A 62 0.90 -2.20 -7.64
CA SER A 62 1.71 -1.20 -6.94
C SER A 62 3.12 -1.09 -7.51
N SER A 63 3.75 0.07 -7.28
CA SER A 63 5.16 0.30 -7.64
C SER A 63 6.11 -0.71 -6.97
N SER A 64 5.84 -1.13 -5.73
CA SER A 64 6.64 -2.16 -5.07
C SER A 64 6.58 -3.51 -5.80
N THR A 65 5.42 -3.88 -6.35
CA THR A 65 5.26 -5.08 -7.18
C THR A 65 6.05 -4.95 -8.49
N SER A 66 5.98 -3.79 -9.13
CA SER A 66 6.72 -3.48 -10.36
C SER A 66 8.23 -3.54 -10.16
N GLN A 67 8.72 -2.96 -9.06
CA GLN A 67 10.12 -3.01 -8.66
C GLN A 67 10.60 -4.45 -8.39
N ALA A 68 9.79 -5.24 -7.70
CA ALA A 68 10.10 -6.65 -7.44
C ALA A 68 10.14 -7.47 -8.73
N ALA A 69 9.21 -7.26 -9.65
CA ALA A 69 9.21 -7.91 -10.96
C ALA A 69 10.51 -7.59 -11.74
N LYS A 70 10.95 -6.32 -11.72
CA LYS A 70 12.21 -5.89 -12.32
C LYS A 70 13.43 -6.53 -11.64
N LYS A 71 13.50 -6.50 -10.31
CA LYS A 71 14.60 -7.06 -9.54
C LYS A 71 14.75 -8.56 -9.76
N LEU A 72 13.65 -9.29 -9.91
CA LEU A 72 13.63 -10.72 -10.19
C LEU A 72 13.77 -11.04 -11.68
N ASN A 73 13.87 -10.02 -12.54
CA ASN A 73 13.95 -10.15 -13.99
C ASN A 73 12.85 -11.04 -14.58
N LEU A 74 11.62 -10.86 -14.10
CA LEU A 74 10.49 -11.69 -14.53
C LEU A 74 10.12 -11.40 -15.99
N SER A 75 9.91 -12.47 -16.75
CA SER A 75 9.29 -12.41 -18.09
C SER A 75 7.81 -12.03 -17.98
N ASP A 76 7.19 -11.61 -19.07
CA ASP A 76 5.78 -11.25 -19.13
C ASP A 76 4.87 -12.40 -18.73
N LEU A 77 5.20 -13.61 -19.15
CA LEU A 77 4.43 -14.80 -18.77
C LEU A 77 4.53 -15.08 -17.25
N GLU A 78 5.70 -14.89 -16.65
CA GLU A 78 5.87 -15.02 -15.20
C GLU A 78 5.13 -13.91 -14.45
N ILE A 79 5.12 -12.67 -14.96
CA ILE A 79 4.34 -11.55 -14.44
C ILE A 79 2.84 -11.88 -14.51
N LYS A 80 2.34 -12.40 -15.64
CA LYS A 80 0.96 -12.85 -15.79
C LYS A 80 0.61 -13.95 -14.78
N ASN A 81 1.42 -14.98 -14.68
CA ASN A 81 1.17 -16.12 -13.81
C ASN A 81 1.23 -15.76 -12.33
N LYS A 82 2.15 -14.89 -11.95
CA LYS A 82 2.39 -14.53 -10.55
C LYS A 82 1.43 -13.47 -10.03
N TYR A 83 1.05 -12.49 -10.87
CA TYR A 83 0.30 -11.31 -10.47
C TYR A 83 -1.06 -11.18 -11.16
N ALA A 84 -1.40 -12.11 -12.02
CA ALA A 84 -2.58 -12.07 -12.90
C ALA A 84 -2.63 -10.80 -13.77
N ALA A 85 -1.49 -10.22 -14.13
CA ALA A 85 -1.43 -9.06 -15.00
C ALA A 85 -1.75 -9.46 -16.43
N GLU A 86 -2.66 -8.71 -17.05
CA GLU A 86 -3.08 -8.91 -18.44
C GLU A 86 -2.39 -7.94 -19.38
N TYR A 87 -2.04 -6.77 -18.85
CA TYR A 87 -1.41 -5.68 -19.59
C TYR A 87 -0.15 -5.20 -18.88
N VAL A 88 0.80 -4.73 -19.67
CA VAL A 88 2.05 -4.15 -19.18
C VAL A 88 2.30 -2.80 -19.85
N ILE A 89 2.64 -1.79 -19.05
CA ILE A 89 3.21 -0.54 -19.56
C ILE A 89 4.70 -0.59 -19.36
N ARG A 90 5.45 -0.27 -20.41
CA ARG A 90 6.88 -0.08 -20.41
C ARG A 90 7.24 1.27 -20.97
N GLY A 91 8.41 1.75 -20.62
CA GLY A 91 8.88 2.98 -21.21
C GLY A 91 10.26 3.40 -20.73
N SER A 92 10.68 4.51 -21.28
CA SER A 92 11.93 5.18 -20.92
C SER A 92 11.74 6.69 -20.90
N ILE A 93 12.54 7.35 -20.07
CA ILE A 93 12.66 8.80 -20.05
C ILE A 93 14.09 9.22 -20.36
N GLN A 94 14.22 10.33 -21.09
CA GLN A 94 15.49 10.93 -21.42
C GLN A 94 15.36 12.44 -21.33
N THR A 95 16.37 13.11 -20.77
CA THR A 95 16.40 14.56 -20.60
C THR A 95 17.60 15.18 -21.31
N PHE A 96 17.37 16.27 -22.02
CA PHE A 96 18.37 17.03 -22.76
C PHE A 96 18.24 18.51 -22.38
N GLY A 97 18.87 18.94 -21.31
CA GLY A 97 18.70 20.28 -20.74
C GLY A 97 17.24 20.52 -20.33
N GLU A 98 16.60 21.56 -20.88
CA GLU A 98 15.20 21.88 -20.59
C GLU A 98 14.17 21.02 -21.35
N LYS A 99 14.61 20.10 -22.19
CA LYS A 99 13.73 19.23 -22.97
C LYS A 99 13.81 17.81 -22.48
N SER A 100 12.66 17.18 -22.37
CA SER A 100 12.53 15.76 -22.00
C SER A 100 11.75 15.00 -23.05
N GLN A 101 11.98 13.69 -23.09
CA GLN A 101 11.30 12.77 -23.95
C GLN A 101 10.89 11.54 -23.16
N ILE A 102 9.62 11.15 -23.24
CA ILE A 102 9.12 9.86 -22.75
C ILE A 102 8.78 9.00 -23.96
N LYS A 103 9.27 7.76 -23.95
CA LYS A 103 8.76 6.69 -24.80
C LYS A 103 7.91 5.79 -23.94
N ILE A 104 6.73 5.42 -24.43
CA ILE A 104 5.79 4.56 -23.74
C ILE A 104 5.24 3.51 -24.67
N GLU A 105 4.97 2.34 -24.14
CA GLU A 105 4.33 1.24 -24.79
C GLU A 105 3.37 0.54 -23.82
N LEU A 106 2.13 0.29 -24.27
CA LEU A 106 1.15 -0.55 -23.61
C LEU A 106 0.98 -1.82 -24.42
N SER A 107 1.24 -2.97 -23.84
CA SER A 107 1.12 -4.26 -24.52
C SER A 107 0.19 -5.20 -23.74
N LYS A 108 -0.49 -6.10 -24.49
CA LYS A 108 -1.24 -7.21 -23.92
C LYS A 108 -0.32 -8.40 -23.74
N ILE A 109 -0.16 -8.88 -22.50
CA ILE A 109 0.83 -9.90 -22.15
C ILE A 109 0.60 -11.23 -22.88
N GLU A 110 -0.67 -11.63 -23.06
CA GLU A 110 -1.00 -12.93 -23.63
C GLU A 110 -0.64 -13.07 -25.10
N THR A 111 -0.82 -12.01 -25.86
CA THR A 111 -0.68 -12.01 -27.33
C THR A 111 0.54 -11.25 -27.81
N ASP A 112 1.24 -10.55 -26.89
CA ASP A 112 2.35 -9.63 -27.18
C ASP A 112 1.95 -8.50 -28.16
N ASP A 113 0.63 -8.21 -28.23
CA ASP A 113 0.13 -7.14 -29.08
C ASP A 113 0.40 -5.79 -28.43
N VAL A 114 1.03 -4.89 -29.17
CA VAL A 114 1.19 -3.49 -28.77
C VAL A 114 -0.11 -2.76 -29.06
N LEU A 115 -0.82 -2.35 -28.00
CA LEU A 115 -2.09 -1.63 -28.09
C LEU A 115 -1.89 -0.13 -28.26
N TYR A 116 -0.82 0.41 -27.67
CA TYR A 116 -0.45 1.81 -27.77
C TYR A 116 1.06 1.96 -27.64
N ALA A 117 1.65 2.80 -28.48
CA ALA A 117 3.02 3.22 -28.36
C ALA A 117 3.13 4.68 -28.81
N ASP A 118 3.87 5.48 -28.04
CA ASP A 118 4.09 6.89 -28.37
C ASP A 118 5.44 7.39 -27.89
N LYS A 119 5.84 8.52 -28.45
CA LYS A 119 7.06 9.27 -28.15
C LYS A 119 6.73 10.72 -27.92
N LEU A 120 6.61 11.09 -26.66
CA LEU A 120 6.23 12.42 -26.22
C LEU A 120 7.48 13.29 -25.97
N ASN A 121 7.55 14.44 -26.65
CA ASN A 121 8.60 15.44 -26.44
C ASN A 121 7.98 16.65 -25.75
N PHE A 122 8.59 17.11 -24.67
CA PHE A 122 8.04 18.20 -23.85
C PHE A 122 9.15 19.00 -23.17
N LYS A 123 8.80 20.16 -22.62
CA LYS A 123 9.70 20.87 -21.71
C LYS A 123 9.69 20.16 -20.35
N THR A 124 10.84 20.09 -19.69
CA THR A 124 10.94 19.46 -18.38
C THR A 124 9.97 20.08 -17.35
N SER A 125 9.63 21.36 -17.50
CA SER A 125 8.58 22.04 -16.72
C SER A 125 7.18 21.42 -16.88
N ASP A 126 6.88 20.84 -18.04
CA ASP A 126 5.55 20.32 -18.40
C ASP A 126 5.40 18.82 -18.09
N PHE A 127 6.32 18.27 -17.29
CA PHE A 127 6.43 16.85 -16.97
C PHE A 127 5.12 16.25 -16.43
N PHE A 128 4.43 16.97 -15.58
CA PHE A 128 3.20 16.46 -14.95
C PHE A 128 2.01 16.44 -15.91
N ASP A 129 1.89 17.45 -16.78
CA ASP A 129 0.83 17.51 -17.79
C ASP A 129 0.93 16.35 -18.78
N VAL A 130 2.15 15.99 -19.14
CA VAL A 130 2.42 14.83 -20.01
C VAL A 130 2.04 13.52 -19.35
N GLN A 131 2.30 13.36 -18.06
CA GLN A 131 1.92 12.14 -17.34
C GLN A 131 0.40 11.97 -17.23
N ASP A 132 -0.34 13.05 -17.07
CA ASP A 132 -1.81 13.02 -17.07
C ASP A 132 -2.35 12.63 -18.46
N SER A 133 -1.74 13.13 -19.53
CA SER A 133 -2.10 12.73 -20.89
C SER A 133 -1.84 11.25 -21.17
N ILE A 134 -0.75 10.70 -20.66
CA ILE A 134 -0.42 9.27 -20.77
C ILE A 134 -1.51 8.41 -20.11
N GLY A 135 -1.97 8.78 -18.91
CA GLY A 135 -3.02 8.07 -18.21
C GLY A 135 -4.31 7.99 -19.04
N THR A 136 -4.72 9.12 -19.61
CA THR A 136 -5.91 9.21 -20.46
C THR A 136 -5.78 8.35 -21.75
N GLU A 137 -4.65 8.40 -22.42
CA GLU A 137 -4.44 7.58 -23.63
C GLU A 137 -4.39 6.08 -23.33
N VAL A 138 -3.78 5.66 -22.22
CA VAL A 138 -3.79 4.26 -21.78
C VAL A 138 -5.21 3.76 -21.55
N LEU A 139 -6.04 4.52 -20.84
CA LEU A 139 -7.44 4.14 -20.58
C LEU A 139 -8.26 4.03 -21.85
N LYS A 140 -8.08 4.95 -22.78
CA LYS A 140 -8.74 4.94 -24.08
C LYS A 140 -8.41 3.67 -24.89
N HIS A 141 -7.15 3.27 -24.93
CA HIS A 141 -6.71 2.07 -25.64
C HIS A 141 -7.11 0.77 -24.93
N LEU A 142 -7.32 0.79 -23.61
CA LEU A 142 -7.91 -0.31 -22.86
C LEU A 142 -9.44 -0.36 -22.99
N GLN A 143 -10.06 0.59 -23.71
CA GLN A 143 -11.51 0.72 -23.87
C GLN A 143 -12.26 0.87 -22.53
N ILE A 144 -11.61 1.44 -21.54
CA ILE A 144 -12.20 1.71 -20.24
C ILE A 144 -12.90 3.07 -20.32
N ASN A 145 -14.21 3.06 -20.17
CA ASN A 145 -14.98 4.31 -20.09
C ASN A 145 -14.60 5.09 -18.83
N GLU A 146 -14.22 6.34 -19.00
CA GLU A 146 -14.04 7.27 -17.91
C GLU A 146 -15.36 7.45 -17.15
N VAL A 147 -15.53 6.75 -16.04
CA VAL A 147 -16.53 7.17 -15.07
C VAL A 147 -15.93 8.36 -14.35
N VAL A 148 -16.36 9.55 -14.76
CA VAL A 148 -15.95 10.84 -14.20
C VAL A 148 -16.28 10.86 -12.70
N GLY A 149 -15.31 10.43 -11.89
CA GLY A 149 -15.24 10.84 -10.49
C GLY A 149 -14.41 12.12 -10.45
N THR A 150 -14.85 13.10 -9.69
CA THR A 150 -14.09 14.32 -9.40
C THR A 150 -12.66 13.95 -9.01
N VAL A 151 -11.77 14.13 -9.94
CA VAL A 151 -10.36 13.78 -9.81
C VAL A 151 -9.74 14.84 -8.92
N SER A 152 -9.45 14.52 -7.67
CA SER A 152 -8.44 15.29 -6.95
C SER A 152 -7.16 15.17 -7.78
N LYS A 153 -6.65 16.30 -8.27
CA LYS A 153 -5.40 16.37 -9.03
C LYS A 153 -4.34 15.58 -8.27
N SER A 154 -3.55 14.74 -8.95
CA SER A 154 -2.54 13.96 -8.27
C SER A 154 -1.66 14.91 -7.45
N TRP A 155 -1.33 14.52 -6.21
CA TRP A 155 -0.43 15.32 -5.37
C TRP A 155 0.90 15.64 -6.11
N ALA A 156 1.34 14.75 -7.01
CA ALA A 156 2.47 14.96 -7.89
C ALA A 156 2.31 16.20 -8.81
N ALA A 157 1.15 16.36 -9.43
CA ALA A 157 0.85 17.55 -10.25
C ALA A 157 0.78 18.83 -9.41
N ASN A 158 0.30 18.71 -8.15
CA ASN A 158 0.19 19.85 -7.25
C ASN A 158 1.55 20.37 -6.74
N LEU A 159 2.60 19.54 -6.74
CA LEU A 159 3.94 19.94 -6.29
C LEU A 159 4.66 20.87 -7.30
N GLY A 160 4.27 20.88 -8.57
CA GLY A 160 4.74 21.83 -9.58
C GLY A 160 6.22 21.73 -9.96
N SER A 161 6.99 20.83 -9.37
CA SER A 161 8.39 20.60 -9.71
C SER A 161 8.83 19.16 -9.48
N ILE A 162 9.75 18.69 -10.33
CA ILE A 162 10.35 17.33 -10.21
C ILE A 162 11.14 17.19 -8.91
N ASP A 163 11.85 18.24 -8.49
CA ASP A 163 12.61 18.22 -7.24
C ASP A 163 11.69 18.01 -6.03
N LEU A 164 10.58 18.74 -5.93
CA LEU A 164 9.61 18.55 -4.84
C LEU A 164 8.93 17.19 -4.91
N PHE A 165 8.65 16.69 -6.11
CA PHE A 165 8.11 15.35 -6.30
C PHE A 165 9.08 14.26 -5.84
N THR A 166 10.37 14.38 -6.19
CA THR A 166 11.41 13.46 -5.72
C THR A 166 11.54 13.48 -4.19
N LYS A 167 11.50 14.67 -3.58
CA LYS A 167 11.48 14.80 -2.11
C LYS A 167 10.25 14.13 -1.49
N ALA A 168 9.10 14.23 -2.12
CA ALA A 168 7.88 13.57 -1.67
C ALA A 168 7.98 12.05 -1.72
N LEU A 169 8.55 11.48 -2.78
CA LEU A 169 8.83 10.04 -2.87
C LEU A 169 9.80 9.58 -1.76
N ASN A 170 10.87 10.34 -1.55
CA ASN A 170 11.84 10.05 -0.49
C ASN A 170 11.20 10.15 0.91
N ALA A 171 10.38 11.17 1.17
CA ALA A 171 9.64 11.30 2.41
C ALA A 171 8.75 10.08 2.66
N ARG A 172 8.00 9.62 1.65
CA ARG A 172 7.16 8.42 1.78
C ARG A 172 7.98 7.15 2.07
N ALA A 173 9.16 7.02 1.47
CA ALA A 173 10.07 5.90 1.73
C ALA A 173 10.60 5.95 3.18
N GLU A 174 10.98 7.13 3.68
CA GLU A 174 11.42 7.30 5.07
C GLU A 174 10.30 7.03 6.08
N TRP A 175 9.07 7.48 5.80
CA TRP A 175 7.90 7.21 6.64
C TRP A 175 7.64 5.70 6.82
N ARG A 176 7.79 4.91 5.74
CA ARG A 176 7.55 3.45 5.77
C ARG A 176 8.57 2.65 6.57
N LYS A 177 9.69 3.23 6.96
CA LYS A 177 10.69 2.56 7.80
C LYS A 177 10.22 2.36 9.25
N PHE A 178 9.25 3.13 9.72
CA PHE A 178 8.76 3.11 11.11
C PHE A 178 9.87 3.21 12.16
N THR A 179 10.92 3.97 11.89
CA THR A 179 12.06 4.22 12.80
C THR A 179 12.11 5.68 13.20
N MET A 180 12.78 5.99 14.34
CA MET A 180 12.99 7.37 14.80
C MET A 180 13.75 8.20 13.76
N ASP A 181 14.80 7.63 13.17
CA ASP A 181 15.60 8.28 12.12
C ASP A 181 14.76 8.54 10.88
N GLY A 182 14.00 7.54 10.42
CA GLY A 182 13.07 7.69 9.28
C GLY A 182 12.00 8.75 9.54
N HIS A 183 11.47 8.81 10.77
CA HIS A 183 10.50 9.82 11.17
C HIS A 183 11.07 11.25 11.14
N GLN A 184 12.32 11.44 11.59
CA GLN A 184 12.99 12.73 11.52
C GLN A 184 13.29 13.14 10.08
N LYS A 185 13.83 12.24 9.28
CA LYS A 185 14.09 12.48 7.84
C LYS A 185 12.81 12.79 7.05
N TYR A 186 11.71 12.11 7.38
CA TYR A 186 10.41 12.43 6.83
C TYR A 186 10.03 13.89 7.08
N LEU A 187 10.12 14.36 8.34
CA LEU A 187 9.78 15.74 8.67
C LEU A 187 10.66 16.76 7.95
N ASP A 188 11.96 16.49 7.86
CA ASP A 188 12.90 17.40 7.20
C ASP A 188 12.55 17.55 5.70
N LEU A 189 12.25 16.44 5.03
CA LEU A 189 11.79 16.44 3.64
C LEU A 189 10.44 17.14 3.46
N VAL A 190 9.49 16.93 4.37
CA VAL A 190 8.18 17.61 4.35
C VAL A 190 8.34 19.12 4.47
N ARG A 191 9.24 19.61 5.35
CA ARG A 191 9.56 21.04 5.48
C ARG A 191 10.21 21.62 4.22
N GLU A 192 11.09 20.84 3.58
CA GLU A 192 11.68 21.27 2.30
C GLU A 192 10.64 21.36 1.19
N ILE A 193 9.68 20.43 1.14
CA ILE A 193 8.56 20.46 0.20
C ILE A 193 7.72 21.72 0.46
N GLU A 194 7.31 21.97 1.70
CA GLU A 194 6.54 23.16 2.04
C GLU A 194 7.28 24.45 1.65
N LYS A 195 8.56 24.56 1.98
CA LYS A 195 9.38 25.70 1.60
C LYS A 195 9.42 25.90 0.07
N GLY A 196 9.60 24.81 -0.68
CA GLY A 196 9.61 24.87 -2.14
C GLY A 196 8.27 25.33 -2.72
N LEU A 197 7.14 24.83 -2.18
CA LEU A 197 5.80 25.26 -2.58
C LEU A 197 5.54 26.75 -2.31
N ARG A 198 5.99 27.25 -1.15
CA ARG A 198 5.84 28.67 -0.78
C ARG A 198 6.68 29.63 -1.63
N LEU A 199 7.69 29.12 -2.32
CA LEU A 199 8.53 29.90 -3.25
C LEU A 199 7.96 29.94 -4.67
N GLN A 200 6.91 29.22 -4.97
CA GLN A 200 6.24 29.23 -6.28
C GLN A 200 5.23 30.37 -6.33
N ASP A 201 5.46 31.37 -7.15
CA ASP A 201 4.57 32.54 -7.32
C ASP A 201 3.16 32.14 -7.80
N SER A 202 3.02 30.98 -8.42
CA SER A 202 1.75 30.45 -8.93
C SER A 202 0.87 29.81 -7.87
N VAL A 203 1.37 29.57 -6.64
CA VAL A 203 0.66 28.84 -5.59
C VAL A 203 0.21 29.78 -4.48
N ALA A 204 -1.11 29.92 -4.30
CA ALA A 204 -1.65 30.68 -3.17
C ALA A 204 -1.28 30.03 -1.82
N LEU A 205 -0.96 30.85 -0.80
CA LEU A 205 -0.57 30.35 0.53
C LEU A 205 -1.58 29.37 1.15
N ALA A 206 -2.87 29.64 1.01
CA ALA A 206 -3.92 28.72 1.46
C ALA A 206 -3.87 27.35 0.73
N SER A 207 -3.50 27.35 -0.54
CA SER A 207 -3.32 26.11 -1.32
C SER A 207 -2.12 25.29 -0.83
N VAL A 208 -1.07 25.92 -0.30
CA VAL A 208 0.07 25.22 0.29
C VAL A 208 -0.37 24.43 1.53
N GLU A 209 -1.15 25.03 2.43
CA GLU A 209 -1.66 24.32 3.61
C GLU A 209 -2.50 23.10 3.24
N HIS A 210 -3.35 23.23 2.23
CA HIS A 210 -4.13 22.09 1.73
C HIS A 210 -3.25 20.98 1.18
N MET A 211 -2.24 21.31 0.38
CA MET A 211 -1.29 20.31 -0.14
C MET A 211 -0.47 19.63 0.96
N MET A 212 -0.18 20.34 2.04
CA MET A 212 0.59 19.81 3.17
C MET A 212 -0.24 19.03 4.19
N ALA A 213 -1.57 19.04 4.08
CA ALA A 213 -2.45 18.45 5.08
C ALA A 213 -2.17 16.95 5.32
N GLY A 214 -2.08 16.15 4.25
CA GLY A 214 -1.71 14.74 4.35
C GLY A 214 -0.34 14.52 4.96
N TRP A 215 0.68 15.30 4.55
CA TRP A 215 2.05 15.15 5.00
C TRP A 215 2.23 15.42 6.50
N TYR A 216 1.76 16.57 6.98
CA TYR A 216 1.83 16.88 8.41
C TYR A 216 0.88 16.02 9.23
N GLY A 217 -0.30 15.69 8.69
CA GLY A 217 -1.22 14.77 9.34
C GLY A 217 -0.57 13.42 9.62
N TRP A 218 0.11 12.82 8.63
CA TRP A 218 0.87 11.58 8.81
C TRP A 218 2.03 11.73 9.80
N TYR A 219 2.73 12.86 9.83
CA TYR A 219 3.77 13.12 10.81
C TYR A 219 3.25 13.04 12.24
N TYR A 220 2.20 13.80 12.56
CA TYR A 220 1.64 13.81 13.91
C TYR A 220 0.96 12.50 14.28
N PHE A 221 0.26 11.86 13.33
CA PHE A 221 -0.31 10.53 13.54
C PHE A 221 0.76 9.50 13.91
N GLN A 222 1.90 9.51 13.24
CA GLN A 222 3.00 8.58 13.52
C GLN A 222 3.64 8.85 14.88
N ARG A 223 3.83 10.11 15.27
CA ARG A 223 4.32 10.48 16.62
C ARG A 223 3.45 9.89 17.74
N LEU A 224 2.14 10.01 17.58
CA LEU A 224 1.19 9.45 18.54
C LEU A 224 1.20 7.91 18.51
N ARG A 225 1.21 7.32 17.33
CA ARG A 225 1.21 5.86 17.15
C ARG A 225 2.49 5.19 17.70
N MET A 226 3.63 5.80 17.48
CA MET A 226 4.94 5.29 17.97
C MET A 226 5.20 5.63 19.44
N ASN A 227 4.30 6.35 20.09
CA ASN A 227 4.46 6.83 21.48
C ASN A 227 5.75 7.65 21.69
N ILE A 228 6.08 8.51 20.73
CA ILE A 228 7.24 9.41 20.75
C ILE A 228 6.86 10.88 20.95
N SER A 229 5.58 11.14 21.19
CA SER A 229 5.07 12.47 21.52
C SER A 229 5.61 12.92 22.88
N THR A 230 6.12 14.14 22.94
CA THR A 230 6.52 14.82 24.18
C THR A 230 5.40 15.66 24.78
N ASP A 231 4.37 15.98 23.96
CA ASP A 231 3.15 16.65 24.36
C ASP A 231 1.97 16.07 23.57
N LEU A 232 1.28 15.12 24.19
CA LEU A 232 0.14 14.42 23.58
C LEU A 232 -0.99 15.37 23.17
N THR A 233 -1.24 16.40 23.95
CA THR A 233 -2.30 17.38 23.69
C THR A 233 -1.96 18.23 22.48
N ALA A 234 -0.75 18.76 22.41
CA ALA A 234 -0.29 19.54 21.28
C ALA A 234 -0.30 18.72 19.98
N ASP A 235 0.31 17.52 20.00
CA ASP A 235 0.36 16.66 18.80
C ASP A 235 -1.04 16.20 18.36
N THR A 236 -1.97 15.93 19.28
CA THR A 236 -3.36 15.59 18.94
C THR A 236 -4.11 16.78 18.31
N ASN A 237 -3.88 17.99 18.81
CA ASN A 237 -4.50 19.20 18.25
C ASN A 237 -3.96 19.51 16.85
N GLU A 238 -2.65 19.35 16.62
CA GLU A 238 -2.07 19.49 15.30
C GLU A 238 -2.60 18.42 14.33
N LEU A 239 -2.68 17.15 14.76
CA LEU A 239 -3.28 16.09 13.96
C LEU A 239 -4.71 16.46 13.55
N ARG A 240 -5.54 16.91 14.50
CA ARG A 240 -6.94 17.32 14.23
C ARG A 240 -7.00 18.48 13.23
N LYS A 241 -6.12 19.47 13.38
CA LYS A 241 -6.02 20.61 12.44
C LYS A 241 -5.80 20.11 11.00
N TRP A 242 -4.78 19.30 10.80
CA TRP A 242 -4.41 18.81 9.47
C TRP A 242 -5.45 17.87 8.87
N VAL A 243 -6.06 17.01 9.69
CA VAL A 243 -7.18 16.16 9.28
C VAL A 243 -8.35 17.01 8.76
N ASN A 244 -8.74 18.08 9.49
CA ASN A 244 -9.84 18.94 9.06
C ASN A 244 -9.55 19.63 7.74
N ILE A 245 -8.32 20.14 7.54
CA ILE A 245 -7.90 20.74 6.26
C ILE A 245 -8.03 19.72 5.11
N GLY A 246 -7.60 18.48 5.32
CA GLY A 246 -7.73 17.41 4.32
C GLY A 246 -9.20 17.06 4.00
N LEU A 247 -10.06 17.01 5.02
CA LEU A 247 -11.49 16.73 4.84
C LEU A 247 -12.22 17.85 4.09
N GLU A 248 -11.88 19.11 4.35
CA GLU A 248 -12.47 20.27 3.66
C GLU A 248 -12.17 20.28 2.15
N ASN A 249 -11.11 19.61 1.73
CA ASN A 249 -10.68 19.55 0.33
C ASN A 249 -10.95 18.21 -0.37
N ASP A 250 -11.75 17.33 0.23
CA ASP A 250 -12.01 15.99 -0.30
C ASP A 250 -10.71 15.22 -0.62
N ASP A 251 -9.70 15.36 0.25
CA ASP A 251 -8.40 14.70 0.08
C ASP A 251 -8.46 13.23 0.57
N VAL A 252 -8.04 12.31 -0.28
CA VAL A 252 -7.99 10.87 0.04
C VAL A 252 -7.12 10.61 1.27
N ASP A 253 -5.95 11.25 1.38
CA ASP A 253 -5.09 11.14 2.55
C ASP A 253 -5.73 11.77 3.80
N GLY A 254 -6.48 12.84 3.65
CA GLY A 254 -7.27 13.46 4.71
C GLY A 254 -8.31 12.49 5.26
N TYR A 255 -9.09 11.83 4.41
CA TYR A 255 -10.07 10.82 4.84
C TYR A 255 -9.41 9.58 5.44
N ASN A 256 -8.26 9.14 4.89
CA ASN A 256 -7.49 8.04 5.44
C ASN A 256 -7.02 8.34 6.87
N LEU A 257 -6.44 9.50 7.08
CA LEU A 257 -6.00 9.95 8.40
C LEU A 257 -7.15 10.16 9.36
N ALA A 258 -8.26 10.77 8.90
CA ALA A 258 -9.45 10.98 9.73
C ALA A 258 -9.98 9.67 10.27
N SER A 259 -10.08 8.63 9.44
CA SER A 259 -10.59 7.32 9.83
C SER A 259 -9.75 6.67 10.94
N LEU A 260 -8.42 6.69 10.79
CA LEU A 260 -7.51 6.13 11.78
C LEU A 260 -7.43 6.98 13.04
N SER A 261 -7.39 8.31 12.88
CA SER A 261 -7.31 9.24 14.00
C SER A 261 -8.57 9.19 14.87
N GLU A 262 -9.74 9.06 14.26
CA GLU A 262 -11.02 8.92 14.98
C GLU A 262 -10.99 7.71 15.91
N LEU A 263 -10.43 6.59 15.47
CA LEU A 263 -10.35 5.38 16.30
C LEU A 263 -9.28 5.48 17.40
N PHE A 264 -8.13 6.00 17.09
CA PHE A 264 -6.98 5.89 18.00
C PHE A 264 -6.85 7.09 18.95
N TYR A 265 -7.17 8.31 18.49
CA TYR A 265 -6.78 9.53 19.20
C TYR A 265 -7.87 10.57 19.39
N LEU A 266 -8.92 10.61 18.57
CA LEU A 266 -9.92 11.69 18.63
C LEU A 266 -11.12 11.35 19.48
N SER A 267 -11.92 10.40 19.06
CA SER A 267 -13.18 10.06 19.77
C SER A 267 -13.44 8.56 19.94
N LYS A 268 -12.69 7.71 19.27
CA LYS A 268 -12.88 6.25 19.19
C LYS A 268 -14.27 5.87 18.62
N ASP A 269 -14.78 6.67 17.71
CA ASP A 269 -16.09 6.51 17.08
C ASP A 269 -15.99 5.67 15.81
N CYS A 270 -16.41 4.41 15.87
CA CYS A 270 -16.45 3.49 14.74
C CYS A 270 -17.37 3.97 13.60
N GLY A 271 -18.46 4.67 13.93
CA GLY A 271 -19.38 5.19 12.92
C GLY A 271 -18.71 6.23 12.04
N LYS A 272 -18.08 7.22 12.67
CA LYS A 272 -17.31 8.25 11.95
C LYS A 272 -16.11 7.68 11.22
N ALA A 273 -15.34 6.81 11.86
CA ALA A 273 -14.18 6.19 11.23
C ALA A 273 -14.56 5.43 9.95
N LYS A 274 -15.66 4.64 9.98
CA LYS A 274 -16.19 3.94 8.81
C LYS A 274 -16.70 4.90 7.74
N ALA A 275 -17.36 6.00 8.11
CA ALA A 275 -17.82 7.00 7.15
C ALA A 275 -16.63 7.65 6.41
N HIS A 276 -15.59 8.05 7.15
CA HIS A 276 -14.40 8.64 6.56
C HIS A 276 -13.68 7.66 5.60
N ILE A 277 -13.44 6.42 6.02
CA ILE A 277 -12.73 5.48 5.17
C ILE A 277 -13.52 5.10 3.92
N ASN A 278 -14.83 4.96 4.02
CA ASN A 278 -15.70 4.70 2.87
C ASN A 278 -15.62 5.86 1.86
N ARG A 279 -15.66 7.10 2.34
CA ARG A 279 -15.49 8.28 1.47
C ARG A 279 -14.13 8.29 0.78
N GLY A 280 -13.05 7.98 1.50
CA GLY A 280 -11.71 7.85 0.91
C GLY A 280 -11.64 6.76 -0.17
N ILE A 281 -12.30 5.61 0.04
CA ILE A 281 -12.39 4.53 -0.96
C ILE A 281 -13.17 4.99 -2.20
N GLU A 282 -14.23 5.78 -2.03
CA GLU A 282 -14.99 6.34 -3.15
C GLU A 282 -14.18 7.33 -3.99
N LEU A 283 -13.36 8.14 -3.35
CA LEU A 283 -12.51 9.14 -4.01
C LEU A 283 -11.33 8.52 -4.76
N GLY A 284 -10.77 7.40 -4.26
CA GLY A 284 -9.71 6.70 -4.94
C GLY A 284 -9.04 5.63 -4.08
N GLY A 285 -9.27 4.37 -4.38
CA GLY A 285 -8.78 3.23 -3.59
C GLY A 285 -7.32 2.89 -3.86
N THR A 286 -6.38 3.44 -3.10
CA THR A 286 -4.98 3.01 -3.06
C THR A 286 -4.78 1.84 -2.10
N VAL A 287 -3.59 1.22 -2.13
CA VAL A 287 -3.19 0.19 -1.15
C VAL A 287 -3.37 0.70 0.28
N ASP A 288 -2.92 1.93 0.54
CA ASP A 288 -2.93 2.50 1.89
C ASP A 288 -4.37 2.74 2.40
N ILE A 289 -5.27 3.23 1.53
CA ILE A 289 -6.68 3.46 1.91
C ILE A 289 -7.42 2.14 2.15
N TYR A 290 -7.22 1.12 1.31
CA TYR A 290 -7.83 -0.19 1.53
C TYR A 290 -7.26 -0.90 2.76
N ASN A 291 -5.95 -0.78 3.02
CA ASN A 291 -5.34 -1.31 4.24
C ASN A 291 -5.91 -0.62 5.49
N SER A 292 -6.02 0.70 5.49
CA SER A 292 -6.65 1.44 6.59
C SER A 292 -8.11 1.08 6.75
N GLY A 293 -8.84 0.85 5.65
CA GLY A 293 -10.20 0.32 5.67
C GLY A 293 -10.30 -1.06 6.33
N GLY A 294 -9.32 -1.91 6.07
CA GLY A 294 -9.18 -3.19 6.76
C GLY A 294 -8.99 -3.03 8.26
N ILE A 295 -8.06 -2.17 8.67
CA ILE A 295 -7.76 -1.89 10.09
C ILE A 295 -8.99 -1.29 10.80
N VAL A 296 -9.66 -0.29 10.20
CA VAL A 296 -10.86 0.33 10.75
C VAL A 296 -11.95 -0.70 11.00
N ASN A 297 -12.23 -1.55 10.00
CA ASN A 297 -13.25 -2.58 10.12
C ASN A 297 -12.86 -3.66 11.15
N LEU A 298 -11.60 -4.08 11.20
CA LEU A 298 -11.08 -5.04 12.18
C LEU A 298 -11.25 -4.52 13.63
N ILE A 299 -10.85 -3.27 13.88
CA ILE A 299 -11.01 -2.63 15.20
C ILE A 299 -12.50 -2.51 15.56
N CYS A 300 -13.36 -2.17 14.61
CA CYS A 300 -14.78 -2.04 14.81
C CYS A 300 -15.53 -3.39 14.86
N GLY A 301 -14.84 -4.51 14.62
CA GLY A 301 -15.40 -5.85 14.68
C GLY A 301 -16.21 -6.27 13.47
N ASP A 302 -16.02 -5.60 12.37
CA ASP A 302 -16.62 -5.90 11.07
C ASP A 302 -15.63 -6.73 10.24
N LEU A 303 -15.47 -8.00 10.64
CA LEU A 303 -14.40 -8.86 10.12
C LEU A 303 -14.55 -9.15 8.63
N GLU A 304 -15.77 -9.24 8.11
CA GLU A 304 -16.02 -9.50 6.69
C GLU A 304 -15.58 -8.32 5.81
N ASN A 305 -15.94 -7.09 6.21
CA ASN A 305 -15.47 -5.90 5.50
C ASN A 305 -13.97 -5.66 5.70
N ALA A 306 -13.40 -6.03 6.85
CA ALA A 306 -11.97 -6.03 7.07
C ALA A 306 -11.26 -6.95 6.06
N LYS A 307 -11.70 -8.21 5.96
CA LYS A 307 -11.18 -9.20 5.00
C LYS A 307 -11.26 -8.67 3.56
N LYS A 308 -12.44 -8.16 3.15
CA LYS A 308 -12.66 -7.62 1.80
C LYS A 308 -11.67 -6.50 1.47
N ASN A 309 -11.48 -5.54 2.36
CA ASN A 309 -10.58 -4.41 2.14
C ASN A 309 -9.12 -4.85 2.12
N LEU A 310 -8.70 -5.72 3.04
CA LEU A 310 -7.32 -6.23 3.10
C LEU A 310 -6.98 -7.10 1.88
N LYS A 311 -7.89 -7.96 1.42
CA LYS A 311 -7.72 -8.69 0.15
C LYS A 311 -7.59 -7.74 -1.03
N ARG A 312 -8.37 -6.66 -1.05
CA ARG A 312 -8.23 -5.63 -2.09
C ARG A 312 -6.88 -4.93 -2.02
N ALA A 313 -6.42 -4.51 -0.84
CA ALA A 313 -5.09 -3.93 -0.65
C ALA A 313 -3.99 -4.90 -1.12
N LEU A 314 -4.05 -6.17 -0.71
CA LEU A 314 -3.08 -7.19 -1.11
C LEU A 314 -3.11 -7.46 -2.62
N SER A 315 -4.28 -7.41 -3.27
CA SER A 315 -4.38 -7.55 -4.72
C SER A 315 -3.72 -6.41 -5.49
N LEU A 316 -3.59 -5.22 -4.88
CA LEU A 316 -2.89 -4.07 -5.44
C LEU A 316 -1.39 -4.09 -5.12
N ALA A 317 -0.97 -4.76 -4.04
CA ALA A 317 0.41 -4.92 -3.60
C ALA A 317 0.71 -6.39 -3.25
N PRO A 318 0.72 -7.31 -4.23
CA PRO A 318 0.88 -8.74 -3.99
C PRO A 318 2.23 -9.13 -3.39
N ASN A 319 3.24 -8.26 -3.45
CA ASN A 319 4.53 -8.42 -2.78
C ASN A 319 4.63 -7.64 -1.47
N ASP A 320 3.57 -7.53 -0.72
CA ASP A 320 3.46 -6.83 0.57
C ASP A 320 4.78 -6.85 1.39
N GLN A 321 5.68 -5.93 1.06
CA GLN A 321 6.99 -5.83 1.70
C GLN A 321 6.80 -5.46 3.17
N GLY A 322 7.42 -6.25 4.06
CA GLY A 322 7.33 -6.06 5.51
C GLY A 322 6.02 -6.57 6.11
N TRP A 323 5.22 -7.33 5.39
CA TRP A 323 4.02 -7.99 5.89
C TRP A 323 2.92 -7.04 6.39
N PHE A 324 2.88 -5.82 5.86
CA PHE A 324 2.05 -4.74 6.38
C PHE A 324 0.55 -5.02 6.21
N VAL A 325 0.13 -5.47 5.02
CA VAL A 325 -1.26 -5.85 4.73
C VAL A 325 -1.54 -7.28 5.15
N THR A 326 -0.61 -8.19 4.80
CA THR A 326 -0.76 -9.62 5.05
C THR A 326 -0.94 -9.92 6.53
N SER A 327 -0.21 -9.22 7.41
CA SER A 327 -0.33 -9.46 8.86
C SER A 327 -1.72 -9.13 9.40
N GLN A 328 -2.34 -8.06 8.92
CA GLN A 328 -3.71 -7.69 9.29
C GLN A 328 -4.75 -8.67 8.74
N LEU A 329 -4.53 -9.16 7.51
CA LEU A 329 -5.39 -10.16 6.90
C LEU A 329 -5.32 -11.49 7.66
N VAL A 330 -4.13 -11.96 8.04
CA VAL A 330 -3.96 -13.17 8.84
C VAL A 330 -4.68 -13.06 10.19
N VAL A 331 -4.56 -11.93 10.89
CA VAL A 331 -5.28 -11.69 12.15
C VAL A 331 -6.80 -11.69 11.93
N THR A 332 -7.27 -11.11 10.83
CA THR A 332 -8.69 -11.07 10.49
C THR A 332 -9.22 -12.47 10.18
N LEU A 333 -8.53 -13.23 9.33
CA LEU A 333 -8.89 -14.60 8.97
C LEU A 333 -8.88 -15.54 10.18
N TYR A 334 -7.90 -15.39 11.09
CA TYR A 334 -7.85 -16.16 12.31
C TYR A 334 -9.08 -15.91 13.19
N GLN A 335 -9.52 -14.65 13.33
CA GLN A 335 -10.73 -14.31 14.07
C GLN A 335 -12.02 -14.81 13.39
N LEU A 336 -12.02 -14.99 12.08
CA LEU A 336 -13.11 -15.60 11.30
C LEU A 336 -13.09 -17.13 11.33
N GLY A 337 -11.99 -17.76 11.78
CA GLY A 337 -11.82 -19.22 11.74
C GLY A 337 -11.45 -19.77 10.36
N GLU A 338 -11.04 -18.91 9.43
CA GLU A 338 -10.70 -19.28 8.04
C GLU A 338 -9.25 -19.76 7.92
N VAL A 339 -8.97 -20.88 8.57
CA VAL A 339 -7.62 -21.45 8.75
C VAL A 339 -6.99 -21.89 7.42
N ASP A 340 -7.77 -22.44 6.51
CA ASP A 340 -7.25 -22.94 5.23
C ASP A 340 -6.70 -21.77 4.39
N GLU A 341 -7.37 -20.63 4.39
CA GLU A 341 -6.89 -19.44 3.69
C GLU A 341 -5.61 -18.87 4.34
N ILE A 342 -5.47 -18.93 5.66
CA ILE A 342 -4.22 -18.57 6.33
C ILE A 342 -3.09 -19.49 5.88
N LYS A 343 -3.34 -20.81 5.82
CA LYS A 343 -2.35 -21.78 5.34
C LYS A 343 -1.90 -21.44 3.91
N GLU A 344 -2.83 -21.16 3.00
CA GLU A 344 -2.51 -20.75 1.62
C GLU A 344 -1.68 -19.47 1.54
N LEU A 345 -1.99 -18.46 2.35
CA LEU A 345 -1.28 -17.20 2.37
C LEU A 345 0.15 -17.29 2.91
N ILE A 346 0.36 -18.14 3.90
CA ILE A 346 1.62 -18.27 4.64
C ILE A 346 2.52 -19.34 4.02
N PHE A 347 1.99 -20.49 3.60
CA PHE A 347 2.76 -21.67 3.21
C PHE A 347 3.65 -21.50 1.99
N GLU A 348 3.21 -20.74 0.98
CA GLU A 348 3.99 -20.54 -0.25
C GLU A 348 5.10 -19.48 -0.14
N LYS A 349 5.09 -18.70 0.94
CA LYS A 349 5.95 -17.51 1.09
C LYS A 349 6.96 -17.62 2.24
N ILE A 350 7.06 -18.78 2.89
CA ILE A 350 7.78 -18.89 4.16
C ILE A 350 9.28 -19.01 3.95
N ASP A 351 9.95 -17.87 4.02
CA ASP A 351 11.19 -17.76 4.77
C ASP A 351 10.81 -17.20 6.16
N TYR A 352 10.74 -18.04 7.21
CA TYR A 352 10.29 -17.66 8.56
C TYR A 352 11.08 -16.51 9.17
N ILE A 353 12.23 -16.20 8.61
CA ILE A 353 13.19 -15.22 9.11
C ILE A 353 12.55 -13.82 9.13
N ASP A 354 11.74 -13.47 8.15
CA ASP A 354 11.18 -12.11 8.01
C ASP A 354 9.74 -11.96 8.51
N MET A 355 9.05 -13.08 8.80
CA MET A 355 7.65 -13.04 9.26
C MET A 355 7.52 -12.41 10.65
N PRO A 356 6.53 -11.50 10.89
CA PRO A 356 6.26 -10.93 12.21
C PRO A 356 5.92 -11.98 13.28
N ALA A 357 6.36 -11.74 14.52
CA ALA A 357 6.20 -12.68 15.63
C ALA A 357 4.77 -13.17 15.84
N HIS A 358 3.77 -12.29 15.76
CA HIS A 358 2.36 -12.64 15.94
C HIS A 358 1.81 -13.55 14.82
N MET A 359 2.30 -13.41 13.58
CA MET A 359 1.91 -14.31 12.49
C MET A 359 2.48 -15.71 12.70
N VAL A 360 3.75 -15.81 13.13
CA VAL A 360 4.38 -17.09 13.49
C VAL A 360 3.61 -17.75 14.64
N ALA A 361 3.17 -16.97 15.63
CA ALA A 361 2.37 -17.46 16.74
C ALA A 361 0.96 -17.91 16.31
N ILE A 362 0.31 -17.21 15.36
CA ILE A 362 -0.97 -17.65 14.79
C ILE A 362 -0.80 -18.98 14.07
N TYR A 363 0.28 -19.14 13.31
CA TYR A 363 0.57 -20.41 12.67
C TYR A 363 0.79 -21.54 13.68
N ALA A 364 1.52 -21.26 14.77
CA ALA A 364 1.67 -22.22 15.86
C ALA A 364 0.33 -22.61 16.52
N ALA A 365 -0.58 -21.62 16.69
CA ALA A 365 -1.91 -21.90 17.23
C ALA A 365 -2.75 -22.79 16.31
N ILE A 366 -2.57 -22.69 15.00
CA ILE A 366 -3.17 -23.60 14.01
C ILE A 366 -2.58 -24.99 14.14
N GLN A 367 -1.26 -25.13 14.35
CA GLN A 367 -0.63 -26.44 14.58
C GLN A 367 -1.11 -27.08 15.88
N ILE A 368 -1.45 -26.31 16.92
CA ILE A 368 -2.08 -26.83 18.16
C ILE A 368 -3.45 -27.42 17.83
N ASP A 369 -4.27 -26.76 17.04
CA ASP A 369 -5.59 -27.25 16.63
C ASP A 369 -5.50 -28.50 15.77
N ASP A 370 -4.49 -28.60 14.91
CA ASP A 370 -4.19 -29.77 14.08
C ASP A 370 -3.52 -30.91 14.88
N ASN A 371 -3.31 -30.75 16.20
CA ASN A 371 -2.62 -31.70 17.11
C ASN A 371 -1.14 -31.94 16.75
N ASN A 372 -0.50 -31.02 16.05
CA ASN A 372 0.93 -31.06 15.68
C ASN A 372 1.78 -30.34 16.74
N LEU A 373 1.79 -30.84 17.98
CA LEU A 373 2.33 -30.13 19.14
C LEU A 373 3.83 -29.83 19.05
N ASP A 374 4.63 -30.69 18.43
CA ASP A 374 6.08 -30.49 18.30
C ASP A 374 6.39 -29.32 17.33
N GLU A 375 5.68 -29.26 16.21
CA GLU A 375 5.76 -28.13 15.28
C GLU A 375 5.27 -26.84 15.95
N ALA A 376 4.16 -26.89 16.68
CA ALA A 376 3.62 -25.75 17.41
C ALA A 376 4.66 -25.14 18.37
N LYS A 377 5.33 -25.98 19.19
CA LYS A 377 6.39 -25.52 20.11
C LYS A 377 7.54 -24.87 19.39
N LYS A 378 8.01 -25.47 18.29
CA LYS A 378 9.08 -24.90 17.46
C LYS A 378 8.74 -23.48 16.96
N TYR A 379 7.52 -23.28 16.45
CA TYR A 379 7.08 -21.95 15.99
C TYR A 379 6.89 -20.96 17.14
N LEU A 380 6.39 -21.39 18.28
CA LEU A 380 6.27 -20.53 19.46
C LEU A 380 7.64 -20.08 19.98
N GLU A 381 8.65 -20.93 19.94
CA GLU A 381 10.03 -20.53 20.28
C GLU A 381 10.56 -19.50 19.30
N VAL A 382 10.28 -19.63 17.99
CA VAL A 382 10.65 -18.64 16.97
C VAL A 382 9.94 -17.31 17.23
N ALA A 383 8.63 -17.35 17.50
CA ALA A 383 7.86 -16.16 17.81
C ALA A 383 8.39 -15.43 19.07
N ASN A 384 8.77 -16.19 20.09
CA ASN A 384 9.36 -15.66 21.32
C ASN A 384 10.72 -14.99 21.07
N LYS A 385 11.60 -15.63 20.29
CA LYS A 385 12.88 -15.04 19.87
C LYS A 385 12.69 -13.74 19.06
N LYS A 386 11.59 -13.63 18.35
CA LYS A 386 11.19 -12.42 17.60
C LYS A 386 10.49 -11.35 18.46
N GLY A 387 10.41 -11.57 19.78
CA GLY A 387 9.84 -10.59 20.71
C GLY A 387 8.33 -10.65 20.87
N LEU A 388 7.71 -11.82 20.74
CA LEU A 388 6.29 -12.00 21.07
C LEU A 388 6.05 -11.68 22.54
N THR A 389 5.09 -10.81 22.83
CA THR A 389 4.61 -10.46 24.17
C THR A 389 3.10 -10.40 24.19
N GLU A 390 2.48 -10.50 25.38
CA GLU A 390 1.04 -10.29 25.53
C GLU A 390 0.61 -8.91 24.99
N ALA A 391 1.38 -7.87 25.30
CA ALA A 391 1.12 -6.53 24.81
C ALA A 391 1.18 -6.43 23.28
N SER A 392 2.09 -7.17 22.62
CA SER A 392 2.15 -7.22 21.16
C SER A 392 0.94 -7.93 20.55
N ILE A 393 0.45 -9.02 21.19
CA ILE A 393 -0.76 -9.72 20.76
C ILE A 393 -1.99 -8.81 20.90
N PHE A 394 -2.18 -8.13 22.04
CA PHE A 394 -3.28 -7.20 22.24
C PHE A 394 -3.29 -6.10 21.17
N ARG A 395 -2.13 -5.57 20.81
CA ARG A 395 -2.01 -4.55 19.76
C ARG A 395 -2.45 -5.05 18.39
N GLN A 396 -2.19 -6.32 18.06
CA GLN A 396 -2.50 -6.87 16.74
C GLN A 396 -3.95 -7.35 16.62
N PHE A 397 -4.52 -7.90 17.68
CA PHE A 397 -5.90 -8.36 17.70
C PHE A 397 -6.91 -7.23 17.91
N PHE A 398 -6.44 -6.06 18.36
CA PHE A 398 -7.23 -4.84 18.62
C PHE A 398 -8.40 -5.00 19.60
N LYS A 399 -8.84 -6.21 19.92
CA LYS A 399 -9.94 -6.51 20.87
C LYS A 399 -9.45 -7.39 21.99
N PRO A 400 -9.80 -7.07 23.26
CA PRO A 400 -9.32 -7.82 24.41
C PRO A 400 -9.76 -9.29 24.43
N LYS A 401 -11.01 -9.59 24.00
CA LYS A 401 -11.53 -10.96 24.07
C LYS A 401 -10.79 -11.92 23.14
N PRO A 402 -10.71 -11.67 21.81
CA PRO A 402 -9.94 -12.55 20.92
C PRO A 402 -8.46 -12.65 21.30
N ALA A 403 -7.84 -11.56 21.77
CA ALA A 403 -6.45 -11.59 22.21
C ALA A 403 -6.24 -12.49 23.44
N LYS A 404 -7.15 -12.44 24.44
CA LYS A 404 -7.08 -13.31 25.62
C LYS A 404 -7.27 -14.77 25.24
N GLU A 405 -8.28 -15.08 24.43
CA GLU A 405 -8.54 -16.45 23.96
C GLU A 405 -7.32 -17.02 23.22
N PHE A 406 -6.67 -16.22 22.37
CA PHE A 406 -5.45 -16.60 21.70
C PHE A 406 -4.28 -16.85 22.67
N ILE A 407 -4.07 -15.94 23.64
CA ILE A 407 -3.01 -16.07 24.65
C ILE A 407 -3.23 -17.34 25.50
N GLU A 408 -4.46 -17.59 25.95
CA GLU A 408 -4.81 -18.78 26.73
C GLU A 408 -4.52 -20.06 25.95
N LYS A 409 -4.75 -20.07 24.64
CA LYS A 409 -4.47 -21.20 23.75
C LYS A 409 -2.99 -21.55 23.67
N ILE A 410 -2.11 -20.55 23.53
CA ILE A 410 -0.66 -20.79 23.34
C ILE A 410 0.13 -20.87 24.65
N ARG A 411 -0.39 -20.32 25.75
CA ARG A 411 0.27 -20.27 27.07
C ARG A 411 0.72 -21.63 27.62
N PRO A 412 0.01 -22.77 27.43
CA PRO A 412 0.49 -24.09 27.91
C PRO A 412 1.81 -24.52 27.24
N TYR A 413 2.16 -23.93 26.12
CA TYR A 413 3.31 -24.31 25.29
C TYR A 413 4.44 -23.28 25.29
N LEU A 414 4.19 -22.08 25.81
CA LEU A 414 5.16 -21.00 25.85
C LEU A 414 4.90 -20.04 27.02
N ASP A 415 5.94 -19.77 27.81
CA ASP A 415 5.90 -18.72 28.82
C ASP A 415 6.04 -17.34 28.16
N ILE A 416 4.90 -16.66 28.00
CA ILE A 416 4.79 -15.38 27.27
C ILE A 416 5.04 -14.25 28.24
N LYS A 417 6.01 -13.37 27.92
CA LYS A 417 6.26 -12.15 28.69
C LYS A 417 5.08 -11.19 28.63
N LYS A 418 4.75 -10.54 29.76
CA LYS A 418 3.64 -9.56 29.82
C LYS A 418 3.97 -8.24 29.12
N ASN A 419 5.24 -7.87 29.08
CA ASN A 419 5.71 -6.58 28.53
C ASN A 419 6.44 -6.74 27.19
#